data_4a7264a19a458187873040ba7eed796e
#
_entry.id   4a7264a19a458187873040ba7eed796e
#
_cell.length_a   1.000
_cell.length_b   1.000
_cell.length_c   1.000
_cell.angle_alpha   90.00
_cell.angle_beta   90.00
_cell.angle_gamma   90.00
#
_symmetry.space_group_name_H-M   'P 1'
#
loop_
_entity.id
_entity.type
_entity.pdbx_description
1 polymer ?
#
loop_
_entity_poly.entity_id
_entity_poly.type
_entity_poly.pdbx_seq_one_letter_code
_entity_poly.pdbx_strand_id
1 'polypeptide(L)'
;MKTVDITYRYEPQDAGARPRPADGEAALKRLNDGNRAFAALLEGFAEQAGGVQRIVSVDPGDLGLLSGPKELPKQRPFAAIVGCSDARVPVELIFNEGPNDLFIIRVAGNSLGTEVLGSLKFAVEHLSDNLKLIVVLGHSGCGALTTAVDVFLNPADYLALAGKHSLRYIVDALLIVVQACAKKIHATFGPDILRHAGYKQALIEASIVTHAALAAHSIRQEISQPALQVVYGVYLLETRQVWTPFASEMNGSGLTPAPRDADGFAKLGDAILHSDRIASLIKRKD
;
A
#
# COMPACT_ATOMS: atom_id res chain seq x y z
N MET A 1 -2.89 -33.36 -1.53
CA MET A 1 -2.55 -32.04 -1.00
C MET A 1 -2.59 -31.05 -2.17
N LYS A 2 -3.31 -29.94 -2.06
CA LYS A 2 -3.39 -28.92 -3.12
C LYS A 2 -2.25 -27.93 -2.95
N THR A 3 -1.57 -27.58 -4.03
CA THR A 3 -0.41 -26.65 -4.03
C THR A 3 -0.75 -25.34 -4.73
N VAL A 4 -0.08 -24.27 -4.33
CA VAL A 4 -0.01 -23.01 -5.06
C VAL A 4 1.45 -22.76 -5.41
N ASP A 5 1.75 -22.82 -6.71
CA ASP A 5 3.10 -22.62 -7.22
C ASP A 5 3.20 -21.21 -7.84
N ILE A 6 4.08 -20.37 -7.29
CA ILE A 6 4.42 -19.07 -7.86
C ILE A 6 5.85 -19.16 -8.35
N THR A 7 6.04 -19.07 -9.67
CA THR A 7 7.34 -19.27 -10.31
C THR A 7 7.79 -18.00 -11.01
N TYR A 8 8.96 -17.49 -10.66
CA TYR A 8 9.66 -16.50 -11.49
C TYR A 8 10.35 -17.25 -12.62
N ARG A 9 9.93 -17.00 -13.86
CA ARG A 9 10.53 -17.58 -15.05
C ARG A 9 11.37 -16.53 -15.74
N TYR A 10 12.66 -16.80 -15.84
CA TYR A 10 13.61 -15.93 -16.54
C TYR A 10 13.62 -16.28 -18.00
N GLU A 11 13.08 -15.40 -18.84
CA GLU A 11 12.98 -15.57 -20.28
C GLU A 11 13.66 -14.39 -21.00
N PRO A 12 14.40 -14.61 -22.09
CA PRO A 12 14.94 -13.52 -22.90
C PRO A 12 13.83 -12.59 -23.39
N GLN A 13 14.16 -11.31 -23.59
CA GLN A 13 13.19 -10.24 -23.90
C GLN A 13 12.26 -10.55 -25.10
N ASP A 14 12.68 -11.38 -26.03
CA ASP A 14 11.89 -11.74 -27.23
C ASP A 14 10.83 -12.81 -26.98
N ALA A 15 10.79 -13.44 -25.81
CA ALA A 15 9.98 -14.62 -25.55
C ALA A 15 8.80 -14.42 -24.58
N GLY A 16 8.52 -13.19 -24.09
CA GLY A 16 7.40 -12.98 -23.18
C GLY A 16 7.62 -11.95 -22.07
N ALA A 17 8.74 -11.24 -22.09
CA ALA A 17 8.98 -10.14 -21.17
C ALA A 17 7.89 -9.07 -21.31
N ARG A 18 7.22 -8.76 -20.23
CA ARG A 18 6.18 -7.73 -20.21
C ARG A 18 6.81 -6.37 -20.51
N PRO A 19 6.30 -5.62 -21.51
CA PRO A 19 6.85 -4.31 -21.85
C PRO A 19 6.78 -3.38 -20.62
N ARG A 20 7.80 -2.57 -20.41
CA ARG A 20 7.79 -1.56 -19.35
C ARG A 20 6.74 -0.50 -19.65
N PRO A 21 5.98 -0.02 -18.63
CA PRO A 21 4.98 1.01 -18.82
C PRO A 21 5.59 2.30 -19.40
N ALA A 22 4.92 2.88 -20.39
CA ALA A 22 5.36 4.10 -21.04
C ALA A 22 5.14 5.35 -20.19
N ASP A 23 4.09 5.33 -19.36
CA ASP A 23 3.63 6.47 -18.55
C ASP A 23 3.03 6.01 -17.21
N GLY A 24 2.57 6.98 -16.41
CA GLY A 24 1.98 6.72 -15.10
C GLY A 24 0.65 5.98 -15.17
N GLU A 25 -0.16 6.19 -16.20
CA GLU A 25 -1.44 5.51 -16.38
C GLU A 25 -1.23 4.02 -16.71
N ALA A 26 -0.32 3.72 -17.63
CA ALA A 26 0.08 2.36 -17.96
C ALA A 26 0.71 1.65 -16.74
N ALA A 27 1.52 2.35 -15.94
CA ALA A 27 2.10 1.82 -14.71
C ALA A 27 1.02 1.51 -13.67
N LEU A 28 0.08 2.42 -13.45
CA LEU A 28 -1.06 2.23 -12.55
C LEU A 28 -1.91 1.05 -12.97
N LYS A 29 -2.24 0.96 -14.25
CA LYS A 29 -3.00 -0.16 -14.81
C LYS A 29 -2.27 -1.48 -14.58
N ARG A 30 -0.97 -1.54 -14.87
CA ARG A 30 -0.16 -2.76 -14.68
C ARG A 30 -0.17 -3.25 -13.23
N LEU A 31 0.03 -2.36 -12.26
CA LEU A 31 -0.02 -2.72 -10.84
C LEU A 31 -1.42 -3.21 -10.41
N ASN A 32 -2.48 -2.54 -10.85
CA ASN A 32 -3.84 -2.94 -10.54
C ASN A 32 -4.20 -4.29 -11.18
N ASP A 33 -3.82 -4.54 -12.43
CA ASP A 33 -3.99 -5.83 -13.11
C ASP A 33 -3.21 -6.93 -12.39
N GLY A 34 -1.98 -6.64 -11.99
CA GLY A 34 -1.12 -7.54 -11.23
C GLY A 34 -1.74 -7.93 -9.88
N ASN A 35 -2.28 -6.95 -9.15
CA ASN A 35 -2.96 -7.23 -7.88
C ASN A 35 -4.25 -8.04 -8.08
N ARG A 36 -5.08 -7.71 -9.08
CA ARG A 36 -6.27 -8.52 -9.39
C ARG A 36 -5.92 -9.96 -9.67
N ALA A 37 -4.89 -10.19 -10.47
CA ALA A 37 -4.43 -11.52 -10.78
C ALA A 37 -3.86 -12.25 -9.54
N PHE A 38 -3.20 -11.56 -8.61
CA PHE A 38 -2.74 -12.13 -7.34
C PHE A 38 -3.91 -12.44 -6.39
N ALA A 39 -4.88 -11.54 -6.25
CA ALA A 39 -6.05 -11.75 -5.41
C ALA A 39 -6.90 -12.94 -5.89
N ALA A 40 -7.08 -13.05 -7.21
CA ALA A 40 -7.84 -14.13 -7.84
C ALA A 40 -7.12 -15.50 -7.86
N LEU A 41 -5.86 -15.57 -7.41
CA LEU A 41 -5.05 -16.78 -7.47
C LEU A 41 -5.70 -18.02 -6.85
N LEU A 42 -6.53 -17.83 -5.84
CA LEU A 42 -7.23 -18.91 -5.14
C LEU A 42 -8.71 -19.05 -5.54
N GLU A 43 -9.17 -18.26 -6.50
CA GLU A 43 -10.51 -18.42 -7.06
C GLU A 43 -10.58 -19.75 -7.82
N GLY A 44 -11.58 -20.57 -7.51
CA GLY A 44 -11.68 -21.92 -8.07
C GLY A 44 -10.66 -22.95 -7.53
N PHE A 45 -9.81 -22.58 -6.55
CA PHE A 45 -8.81 -23.50 -5.97
C PHE A 45 -9.43 -24.80 -5.43
N ALA A 46 -10.67 -24.72 -4.90
CA ALA A 46 -11.39 -25.88 -4.40
C ALA A 46 -11.80 -26.86 -5.52
N GLU A 47 -12.01 -26.36 -6.73
CA GLU A 47 -12.55 -27.10 -7.89
C GLU A 47 -11.45 -27.65 -8.80
N GLN A 48 -10.23 -27.10 -8.72
CA GLN A 48 -9.12 -27.54 -9.57
C GLN A 48 -8.44 -28.79 -9.01
N ALA A 49 -8.34 -29.83 -9.83
CA ALA A 49 -7.56 -31.02 -9.52
C ALA A 49 -6.06 -30.70 -9.75
N GLY A 50 -5.25 -30.80 -8.71
CA GLY A 50 -3.79 -30.72 -8.84
C GLY A 50 -3.12 -29.43 -8.38
N GLY A 51 -3.85 -28.35 -8.08
CA GLY A 51 -3.28 -27.09 -7.60
C GLY A 51 -3.32 -25.95 -8.62
N VAL A 52 -2.85 -24.77 -8.20
CA VAL A 52 -2.81 -23.53 -9.00
C VAL A 52 -1.37 -23.17 -9.28
N GLN A 53 -1.06 -22.89 -10.55
CA GLN A 53 0.26 -22.45 -10.98
C GLN A 53 0.19 -21.01 -11.51
N ARG A 54 1.12 -20.19 -11.05
CA ARG A 54 1.33 -18.83 -11.55
C ARG A 54 2.77 -18.64 -11.99
N ILE A 55 2.94 -18.13 -13.21
CA ILE A 55 4.24 -17.81 -13.76
C ILE A 55 4.36 -16.30 -13.88
N VAL A 56 5.44 -15.75 -13.33
CA VAL A 56 5.85 -14.34 -13.50
C VAL A 56 7.07 -14.35 -14.41
N SER A 57 6.91 -13.90 -15.65
CA SER A 57 8.04 -13.78 -16.60
C SER A 57 8.91 -12.59 -16.23
N VAL A 58 10.22 -12.81 -16.15
CA VAL A 58 11.25 -11.85 -15.77
C VAL A 58 12.37 -11.84 -16.81
N ASP A 59 12.86 -10.65 -17.15
CA ASP A 59 14.06 -10.51 -17.99
C ASP A 59 15.29 -11.00 -17.18
N PRO A 60 16.03 -12.01 -17.65
CA PRO A 60 17.23 -12.48 -16.96
C PRO A 60 18.31 -11.40 -16.84
N GLY A 61 18.35 -10.41 -17.76
CA GLY A 61 19.23 -9.27 -17.69
C GLY A 61 19.00 -8.36 -16.48
N ASP A 62 17.79 -8.35 -15.92
CA ASP A 62 17.46 -7.55 -14.72
C ASP A 62 18.20 -8.02 -13.46
N LEU A 63 18.66 -9.27 -13.41
CA LEU A 63 19.50 -9.81 -12.34
C LEU A 63 20.93 -10.13 -12.80
N GLY A 64 21.30 -9.78 -14.03
CA GLY A 64 22.61 -10.10 -14.58
C GLY A 64 22.85 -11.59 -14.86
N LEU A 65 21.79 -12.42 -14.96
CA LEU A 65 21.93 -13.85 -15.18
C LEU A 65 22.54 -14.23 -16.52
N LEU A 66 22.41 -13.35 -17.53
CA LEU A 66 22.99 -13.52 -18.87
C LEU A 66 24.06 -12.49 -19.18
N SER A 67 24.42 -11.63 -18.24
CA SER A 67 25.44 -10.61 -18.41
C SER A 67 26.84 -11.22 -18.36
N GLY A 68 27.76 -10.63 -19.10
CA GLY A 68 29.17 -10.98 -18.99
C GLY A 68 29.74 -10.69 -17.57
N PRO A 69 30.84 -11.32 -17.17
CA PRO A 69 31.34 -11.29 -15.78
C PRO A 69 31.74 -9.90 -15.27
N LYS A 70 31.62 -8.86 -16.07
CA LYS A 70 31.94 -7.45 -15.71
C LYS A 70 30.77 -6.48 -15.93
N GLU A 71 29.61 -6.95 -16.39
CA GLU A 71 28.46 -6.10 -16.62
C GLU A 71 27.52 -6.14 -15.42
N LEU A 72 27.29 -4.98 -14.82
CA LEU A 72 26.29 -4.83 -13.75
C LEU A 72 24.91 -4.59 -14.37
N PRO A 73 23.85 -5.28 -13.90
CA PRO A 73 22.51 -5.00 -14.36
C PRO A 73 22.11 -3.57 -14.00
N LYS A 74 21.47 -2.89 -14.95
CA LYS A 74 20.98 -1.52 -14.72
C LYS A 74 19.71 -1.56 -13.91
N GLN A 75 19.61 -0.67 -12.92
CA GLN A 75 18.38 -0.46 -12.17
C GLN A 75 17.33 0.25 -13.05
N ARG A 76 16.15 -0.34 -13.23
CA ARG A 76 15.13 0.14 -14.18
C ARG A 76 13.70 0.01 -13.62
N PRO A 77 13.41 0.41 -12.37
CA PRO A 77 12.07 0.30 -11.81
C PRO A 77 11.12 1.26 -12.52
N PHE A 78 9.90 0.78 -12.81
CA PHE A 78 8.86 1.64 -13.36
C PHE A 78 7.99 2.31 -12.28
N ALA A 79 8.01 1.78 -11.05
CA ALA A 79 7.30 2.36 -9.92
C ALA A 79 8.13 2.30 -8.63
N ALA A 80 7.97 3.31 -7.77
CA ALA A 80 8.48 3.30 -6.40
C ALA A 80 7.33 3.03 -5.43
N ILE A 81 7.55 2.13 -4.47
CA ILE A 81 6.53 1.73 -3.49
C ILE A 81 7.04 2.06 -2.09
N VAL A 82 6.28 2.87 -1.35
CA VAL A 82 6.46 3.08 0.09
C VAL A 82 5.45 2.21 0.83
N GLY A 83 5.92 1.16 1.49
CA GLY A 83 5.09 0.19 2.17
C GLY A 83 5.50 -0.09 3.60
N CYS A 84 4.68 -0.89 4.29
CA CYS A 84 5.01 -1.34 5.64
C CYS A 84 6.08 -2.44 5.65
N SER A 85 6.89 -2.46 6.73
CA SER A 85 7.83 -3.55 7.00
C SER A 85 7.16 -4.86 7.41
N ASP A 86 5.82 -4.91 7.54
CA ASP A 86 5.06 -6.11 7.89
C ASP A 86 5.40 -7.26 6.93
N ALA A 87 5.85 -8.40 7.48
CA ALA A 87 6.31 -9.55 6.69
C ALA A 87 5.20 -10.15 5.81
N ARG A 88 3.93 -9.89 6.11
CA ARG A 88 2.76 -10.35 5.34
C ARG A 88 2.47 -9.49 4.10
N VAL A 89 3.30 -8.46 3.84
CA VAL A 89 3.11 -7.51 2.73
C VAL A 89 4.27 -7.65 1.71
N PRO A 90 4.37 -8.77 0.97
CA PRO A 90 5.39 -8.98 -0.06
C PRO A 90 5.00 -8.21 -1.33
N VAL A 91 5.50 -6.99 -1.48
CA VAL A 91 5.04 -6.01 -2.48
C VAL A 91 5.11 -6.54 -3.92
N GLU A 92 6.20 -7.21 -4.29
CA GLU A 92 6.37 -7.77 -5.62
C GLU A 92 5.31 -8.84 -5.92
N LEU A 93 4.99 -9.70 -4.96
CA LEU A 93 3.94 -10.72 -5.12
C LEU A 93 2.55 -10.08 -5.21
N ILE A 94 2.28 -9.06 -4.38
CA ILE A 94 1.00 -8.35 -4.36
C ILE A 94 0.68 -7.75 -5.72
N PHE A 95 1.68 -7.18 -6.39
CA PHE A 95 1.51 -6.54 -7.69
C PHE A 95 1.90 -7.44 -8.87
N ASN A 96 2.29 -8.69 -8.59
CA ASN A 96 2.71 -9.63 -9.64
C ASN A 96 3.89 -9.11 -10.47
N GLU A 97 4.86 -8.50 -9.82
CA GLU A 97 6.04 -7.93 -10.44
C GLU A 97 7.30 -8.77 -10.14
N GLY A 98 8.29 -8.63 -10.98
CA GLY A 98 9.57 -9.30 -10.84
C GLY A 98 10.63 -8.42 -10.18
N PRO A 99 11.81 -8.99 -9.94
CA PRO A 99 12.99 -8.22 -9.56
C PRO A 99 13.26 -7.09 -10.56
N ASN A 100 13.74 -5.93 -10.06
CA ASN A 100 14.05 -4.73 -10.85
C ASN A 100 12.85 -4.00 -11.50
N ASP A 101 11.61 -4.48 -11.30
CA ASP A 101 10.40 -3.79 -11.74
C ASP A 101 10.00 -2.66 -10.79
N LEU A 102 10.28 -2.83 -9.49
CA LEU A 102 9.87 -1.91 -8.42
C LEU A 102 11.07 -1.44 -7.59
N PHE A 103 11.05 -0.15 -7.22
CA PHE A 103 11.92 0.42 -6.18
C PHE A 103 11.16 0.44 -4.87
N ILE A 104 11.54 -0.40 -3.91
CA ILE A 104 10.73 -0.64 -2.71
C ILE A 104 11.40 -0.07 -1.47
N ILE A 105 10.65 0.77 -0.75
CA ILE A 105 11.01 1.32 0.57
C ILE A 105 10.02 0.76 1.58
N ARG A 106 10.50 0.06 2.61
CA ARG A 106 9.66 -0.53 3.65
C ARG A 106 10.04 0.00 5.02
N VAL A 107 9.06 0.56 5.71
CA VAL A 107 9.20 1.11 7.06
C VAL A 107 7.93 0.82 7.85
N ALA A 108 8.05 0.60 9.16
CA ALA A 108 6.90 0.30 10.01
C ALA A 108 5.82 1.39 9.89
N GLY A 109 4.56 0.96 9.62
CA GLY A 109 3.45 1.87 9.41
C GLY A 109 3.56 2.74 8.16
N ASN A 110 4.43 2.42 7.18
CA ASN A 110 4.70 3.26 6.01
C ASN A 110 4.88 4.77 6.37
N SER A 111 5.52 5.03 7.53
CA SER A 111 5.79 6.38 8.02
C SER A 111 6.79 7.11 7.13
N LEU A 112 6.56 8.40 6.89
CA LEU A 112 7.48 9.23 6.13
C LEU A 112 8.51 9.85 7.08
N GLY A 113 9.74 9.36 7.03
CA GLY A 113 10.91 9.97 7.67
C GLY A 113 11.86 10.55 6.63
N THR A 114 12.91 11.21 7.10
CA THR A 114 13.95 11.82 6.25
C THR A 114 14.61 10.79 5.32
N GLU A 115 14.85 9.58 5.81
CA GLU A 115 15.49 8.51 5.05
C GLU A 115 14.57 7.97 3.94
N VAL A 116 13.25 7.89 4.21
CA VAL A 116 12.25 7.49 3.22
C VAL A 116 12.17 8.52 2.10
N LEU A 117 12.04 9.80 2.47
CA LEU A 117 11.99 10.89 1.50
C LEU A 117 13.31 11.03 0.73
N GLY A 118 14.47 10.86 1.40
CA GLY A 118 15.78 10.83 0.77
C GLY A 118 15.90 9.71 -0.27
N SER A 119 15.44 8.50 0.06
CA SER A 119 15.44 7.36 -0.87
C SER A 119 14.51 7.59 -2.06
N LEU A 120 13.34 8.20 -1.85
CA LEU A 120 12.43 8.59 -2.94
C LEU A 120 13.05 9.65 -3.85
N LYS A 121 13.65 10.70 -3.28
CA LYS A 121 14.35 11.75 -4.06
C LYS A 121 15.48 11.15 -4.89
N PHE A 122 16.28 10.25 -4.30
CA PHE A 122 17.28 9.52 -5.05
C PHE A 122 16.69 8.77 -6.25
N ALA A 123 15.60 8.01 -6.04
CA ALA A 123 14.96 7.29 -7.13
C ALA A 123 14.44 8.23 -8.23
N VAL A 124 13.85 9.36 -7.84
CA VAL A 124 13.32 10.36 -8.78
C VAL A 124 14.42 11.06 -9.57
N GLU A 125 15.56 11.37 -8.95
CA GLU A 125 16.67 12.05 -9.61
C GLU A 125 17.49 11.13 -10.52
N HIS A 126 17.69 9.85 -10.12
CA HIS A 126 18.62 8.96 -10.81
C HIS A 126 17.93 7.91 -11.69
N LEU A 127 16.62 7.67 -11.51
CA LEU A 127 15.85 6.64 -12.22
C LEU A 127 14.65 7.23 -13.00
N SER A 128 14.63 8.56 -13.20
CA SER A 128 13.51 9.31 -13.83
C SER A 128 13.11 8.79 -15.20
N ASP A 129 14.05 8.28 -15.99
CA ASP A 129 13.78 7.75 -17.35
C ASP A 129 12.78 6.58 -17.31
N ASN A 130 12.83 5.77 -16.25
CA ASN A 130 11.99 4.58 -16.10
C ASN A 130 10.84 4.78 -15.12
N LEU A 131 11.05 5.58 -14.07
CA LEU A 131 10.10 5.76 -12.98
C LEU A 131 8.90 6.59 -13.44
N LYS A 132 7.69 6.00 -13.37
CA LYS A 132 6.43 6.59 -13.84
C LYS A 132 5.41 6.81 -12.73
N LEU A 133 5.57 6.11 -11.58
CA LEU A 133 4.57 6.06 -10.53
C LEU A 133 5.21 5.96 -9.15
N ILE A 134 4.65 6.66 -8.17
CA ILE A 134 4.93 6.41 -6.75
C ILE A 134 3.64 5.90 -6.09
N VAL A 135 3.74 4.85 -5.30
CA VAL A 135 2.63 4.25 -4.56
C VAL A 135 2.92 4.28 -3.08
N VAL A 136 1.95 4.75 -2.28
CA VAL A 136 1.94 4.50 -0.84
C VAL A 136 0.98 3.34 -0.57
N LEU A 137 1.52 2.23 -0.06
CA LEU A 137 0.78 1.01 0.22
C LEU A 137 0.64 0.80 1.73
N GLY A 138 -0.55 1.13 2.27
CA GLY A 138 -0.98 0.70 3.59
C GLY A 138 -1.44 -0.77 3.57
N HIS A 139 -1.79 -1.32 4.73
CA HIS A 139 -2.36 -2.67 4.81
C HIS A 139 -3.30 -2.83 6.00
N SER A 140 -4.31 -3.69 5.90
CA SER A 140 -5.20 -4.02 7.02
C SER A 140 -4.42 -4.67 8.17
N GLY A 141 -4.84 -4.42 9.40
CA GLY A 141 -4.19 -4.97 10.60
C GLY A 141 -2.75 -4.48 10.82
N CYS A 142 -2.43 -3.25 10.42
CA CYS A 142 -1.11 -2.64 10.62
C CYS A 142 -0.82 -2.44 12.11
N GLY A 143 0.22 -3.11 12.62
CA GLY A 143 0.60 -3.06 14.04
C GLY A 143 0.96 -1.65 14.52
N ALA A 144 1.62 -0.84 13.69
CA ALA A 144 1.96 0.54 14.06
C ALA A 144 0.72 1.42 14.25
N LEU A 145 -0.26 1.34 13.34
CA LEU A 145 -1.54 2.06 13.45
C LEU A 145 -2.37 1.51 14.62
N THR A 146 -2.39 0.20 14.85
CA THR A 146 -3.06 -0.40 16.01
C THR A 146 -2.47 0.16 17.32
N THR A 147 -1.14 0.18 17.44
CA THR A 147 -0.46 0.76 18.62
C THR A 147 -0.80 2.24 18.79
N ALA A 148 -0.82 3.02 17.71
CA ALA A 148 -1.18 4.45 17.79
C ALA A 148 -2.64 4.64 18.28
N VAL A 149 -3.57 3.79 17.82
CA VAL A 149 -4.96 3.80 18.28
C VAL A 149 -5.05 3.37 19.75
N ASP A 150 -4.30 2.36 20.18
CA ASP A 150 -4.29 1.92 21.58
C ASP A 150 -3.81 3.03 22.51
N VAL A 151 -2.71 3.69 22.16
CA VAL A 151 -2.19 4.84 22.90
C VAL A 151 -3.18 6.01 22.91
N PHE A 152 -3.86 6.27 21.79
CA PHE A 152 -4.88 7.32 21.72
C PHE A 152 -6.08 7.04 22.63
N LEU A 153 -6.55 5.79 22.68
CA LEU A 153 -7.69 5.38 23.52
C LEU A 153 -7.30 5.23 24.98
N ASN A 154 -6.06 4.88 25.27
CA ASN A 154 -5.52 4.73 26.62
C ASN A 154 -4.16 5.46 26.73
N PRO A 155 -4.16 6.76 27.00
CA PRO A 155 -2.92 7.56 27.05
C PRO A 155 -1.89 7.09 28.09
N ALA A 156 -2.32 6.30 29.10
CA ALA A 156 -1.39 5.71 30.06
C ALA A 156 -0.39 4.75 29.41
N ASP A 157 -0.77 4.08 28.32
CA ASP A 157 0.10 3.16 27.58
C ASP A 157 1.27 3.88 26.90
N TYR A 158 1.12 5.19 26.65
CA TYR A 158 2.21 6.01 26.11
C TYR A 158 3.44 6.04 26.99
N LEU A 159 3.27 5.95 28.31
CA LEU A 159 4.39 5.94 29.25
C LEU A 159 5.30 4.72 29.02
N ALA A 160 4.74 3.58 28.62
CA ALA A 160 5.52 2.39 28.28
C ALA A 160 6.37 2.56 26.99
N LEU A 161 5.96 3.48 26.10
CA LEU A 161 6.66 3.84 24.87
C LEU A 161 7.68 4.97 25.09
N ALA A 162 7.49 5.80 26.11
CA ALA A 162 8.29 7.02 26.32
C ALA A 162 9.79 6.76 26.42
N GLY A 163 10.20 5.59 26.98
CA GLY A 163 11.60 5.18 27.05
C GLY A 163 12.16 4.53 25.78
N LYS A 164 11.33 4.32 24.75
CA LYS A 164 11.70 3.65 23.49
C LYS A 164 11.70 4.65 22.33
N HIS A 165 12.70 5.51 22.27
CA HIS A 165 12.75 6.65 21.35
C HIS A 165 12.38 6.33 19.89
N SER A 166 12.94 5.28 19.30
CA SER A 166 12.69 4.94 17.89
C SER A 166 11.24 4.49 17.63
N LEU A 167 10.67 3.68 18.53
CA LEU A 167 9.30 3.22 18.41
C LEU A 167 8.31 4.36 18.65
N ARG A 168 8.60 5.21 19.66
CA ARG A 168 7.81 6.41 19.96
C ARG A 168 7.70 7.33 18.77
N TYR A 169 8.81 7.59 18.06
CA TYR A 169 8.83 8.45 16.88
C TYR A 169 7.80 7.99 15.80
N ILE A 170 7.71 6.68 15.57
CA ILE A 170 6.72 6.13 14.62
C ILE A 170 5.30 6.38 15.12
N VAL A 171 5.02 6.09 16.40
CA VAL A 171 3.69 6.23 16.98
C VAL A 171 3.26 7.69 17.03
N ASP A 172 4.15 8.61 17.44
CA ASP A 172 3.88 10.05 17.49
C ASP A 172 3.45 10.60 16.12
N ALA A 173 4.12 10.16 15.04
CA ALA A 173 3.78 10.57 13.68
C ALA A 173 2.38 10.10 13.25
N LEU A 174 1.89 9.00 13.81
CA LEU A 174 0.59 8.42 13.47
C LEU A 174 -0.57 8.97 14.32
N LEU A 175 -0.29 9.47 15.54
CA LEU A 175 -1.33 9.96 16.46
C LEU A 175 -2.19 11.08 15.88
N ILE A 176 -1.61 11.97 15.07
CA ILE A 176 -2.36 13.08 14.45
C ILE A 176 -3.44 12.57 13.49
N VAL A 177 -3.14 11.51 12.76
CA VAL A 177 -4.10 10.86 11.82
C VAL A 177 -5.19 10.15 12.61
N VAL A 178 -4.81 9.40 13.67
CA VAL A 178 -5.77 8.73 14.55
C VAL A 178 -6.74 9.75 15.16
N GLN A 179 -6.23 10.88 15.66
CA GLN A 179 -7.02 11.95 16.25
C GLN A 179 -8.01 12.56 15.23
N ALA A 180 -7.57 12.79 13.99
CA ALA A 180 -8.42 13.31 12.93
C ALA A 180 -9.54 12.32 12.59
N CYS A 181 -9.21 11.02 12.46
CA CYS A 181 -10.21 9.97 12.20
C CYS A 181 -11.21 9.82 13.36
N ALA A 182 -10.75 9.87 14.61
CA ALA A 182 -11.62 9.81 15.78
C ALA A 182 -12.63 10.97 15.80
N LYS A 183 -12.18 12.20 15.52
CA LYS A 183 -13.07 13.36 15.40
C LYS A 183 -14.10 13.18 14.29
N LYS A 184 -13.69 12.66 13.12
CA LYS A 184 -14.60 12.44 11.98
C LYS A 184 -15.63 11.36 12.30
N ILE A 185 -15.22 10.24 12.91
CA ILE A 185 -16.13 9.15 13.33
C ILE A 185 -17.16 9.69 14.34
N HIS A 186 -16.69 10.42 15.37
CA HIS A 186 -17.56 11.03 16.36
C HIS A 186 -18.55 12.03 15.76
N ALA A 187 -18.10 12.88 14.85
CA ALA A 187 -18.97 13.85 14.16
C ALA A 187 -20.04 13.16 13.27
N THR A 188 -19.73 12.00 12.69
CA THR A 188 -20.63 11.27 11.78
C THR A 188 -21.65 10.41 12.54
N PHE A 189 -21.24 9.72 13.60
CA PHE A 189 -22.08 8.72 14.30
C PHE A 189 -22.57 9.17 15.68
N GLY A 190 -22.14 10.33 16.14
CA GLY A 190 -22.49 10.87 17.46
C GLY A 190 -21.65 10.30 18.60
N PRO A 191 -21.89 10.79 19.86
CA PRO A 191 -21.05 10.47 21.02
C PRO A 191 -21.16 9.01 21.48
N ASP A 192 -22.28 8.35 21.24
CA ASP A 192 -22.50 6.95 21.67
C ASP A 192 -21.60 5.96 20.95
N ILE A 193 -21.02 6.34 19.81
CA ILE A 193 -20.10 5.50 19.05
C ILE A 193 -18.87 5.08 19.88
N LEU A 194 -18.46 5.87 20.85
CA LEU A 194 -17.32 5.59 21.72
C LEU A 194 -17.51 4.33 22.58
N ARG A 195 -18.77 3.93 22.81
CA ARG A 195 -19.14 2.73 23.57
C ARG A 195 -19.38 1.51 22.68
N HIS A 196 -19.39 1.69 21.37
CA HIS A 196 -19.67 0.63 20.42
C HIS A 196 -18.46 -0.33 20.34
N ALA A 197 -18.73 -1.65 20.42
CA ALA A 197 -17.68 -2.69 20.38
C ALA A 197 -16.79 -2.61 19.13
N GLY A 198 -17.34 -2.20 17.99
CA GLY A 198 -16.60 -2.02 16.72
C GLY A 198 -15.81 -0.72 16.61
N TYR A 199 -15.92 0.23 17.55
CA TYR A 199 -15.31 1.56 17.44
C TYR A 199 -13.79 1.51 17.26
N LYS A 200 -13.10 0.76 18.10
CA LYS A 200 -11.63 0.61 18.02
C LYS A 200 -11.20 0.11 16.64
N GLN A 201 -11.86 -0.94 16.14
CA GLN A 201 -11.50 -1.52 14.84
C GLN A 201 -11.83 -0.54 13.69
N ALA A 202 -12.96 0.15 13.75
CA ALA A 202 -13.32 1.17 12.77
C ALA A 202 -12.30 2.32 12.75
N LEU A 203 -11.82 2.75 13.93
CA LEU A 203 -10.80 3.78 14.04
C LEU A 203 -9.45 3.32 13.45
N ILE A 204 -9.04 2.06 13.70
CA ILE A 204 -7.83 1.49 13.10
C ILE A 204 -7.94 1.49 11.57
N GLU A 205 -9.01 0.95 11.02
CA GLU A 205 -9.21 0.85 9.56
C GLU A 205 -9.27 2.23 8.89
N ALA A 206 -10.02 3.18 9.48
CA ALA A 206 -10.08 4.54 8.97
C ALA A 206 -8.71 5.24 9.01
N SER A 207 -7.94 5.01 10.07
CA SER A 207 -6.60 5.60 10.21
C SER A 207 -5.61 5.03 9.20
N ILE A 208 -5.68 3.73 8.87
CA ILE A 208 -4.83 3.09 7.85
C ILE A 208 -5.03 3.76 6.50
N VAL A 209 -6.28 3.92 6.06
CA VAL A 209 -6.61 4.52 4.75
C VAL A 209 -6.19 5.99 4.71
N THR A 210 -6.57 6.74 5.76
CA THR A 210 -6.27 8.19 5.84
C THR A 210 -4.77 8.43 5.88
N HIS A 211 -4.01 7.61 6.62
CA HIS A 211 -2.56 7.71 6.69
C HIS A 211 -1.90 7.46 5.33
N ALA A 212 -2.30 6.41 4.63
CA ALA A 212 -1.77 6.12 3.29
C ALA A 212 -2.04 7.27 2.30
N ALA A 213 -3.24 7.84 2.33
CA ALA A 213 -3.61 8.98 1.51
C ALA A 213 -2.82 10.25 1.86
N LEU A 214 -2.64 10.52 3.17
CA LEU A 214 -1.89 11.69 3.65
C LEU A 214 -0.40 11.58 3.29
N ALA A 215 0.18 10.39 3.45
CA ALA A 215 1.56 10.14 3.06
C ALA A 215 1.76 10.34 1.55
N ALA A 216 0.84 9.86 0.71
CA ALA A 216 0.90 10.09 -0.74
C ALA A 216 0.73 11.59 -1.10
N HIS A 217 -0.14 12.31 -0.38
CA HIS A 217 -0.26 13.77 -0.53
C HIS A 217 1.05 14.46 -0.18
N SER A 218 1.67 14.13 0.95
CA SER A 218 2.93 14.72 1.39
C SER A 218 4.08 14.45 0.41
N ILE A 219 4.18 13.21 -0.10
CA ILE A 219 5.17 12.88 -1.14
C ILE A 219 4.96 13.73 -2.39
N ARG A 220 3.71 13.94 -2.84
CA ARG A 220 3.42 14.78 -4.00
C ARG A 220 3.84 16.24 -3.79
N GLN A 221 3.74 16.76 -2.57
CA GLN A 221 4.19 18.12 -2.25
C GLN A 221 5.72 18.22 -2.24
N GLU A 222 6.41 17.22 -1.71
CA GLU A 222 7.87 17.17 -1.61
C GLU A 222 8.55 16.87 -2.97
N ILE A 223 7.89 16.08 -3.83
CA ILE A 223 8.42 15.65 -5.12
C ILE A 223 7.63 16.36 -6.22
N SER A 224 8.06 17.58 -6.55
CA SER A 224 7.43 18.42 -7.56
C SER A 224 7.85 18.00 -8.99
N GLN A 225 7.46 16.79 -9.42
CA GLN A 225 7.62 16.32 -10.80
C GLN A 225 6.27 16.10 -11.48
N PRO A 226 5.85 16.96 -12.42
CA PRO A 226 4.52 16.88 -13.05
C PRO A 226 4.23 15.58 -13.79
N ALA A 227 5.26 14.93 -14.35
CA ALA A 227 5.13 13.68 -15.08
C ALA A 227 4.99 12.44 -14.17
N LEU A 228 5.28 12.58 -12.87
CA LEU A 228 5.27 11.48 -11.92
C LEU A 228 3.96 11.46 -11.13
N GLN A 229 3.17 10.42 -11.31
CA GLN A 229 1.94 10.25 -10.55
C GLN A 229 2.24 9.72 -9.14
N VAL A 230 1.47 10.18 -8.14
CA VAL A 230 1.53 9.67 -6.77
C VAL A 230 0.15 9.17 -6.39
N VAL A 231 0.06 7.90 -6.05
CA VAL A 231 -1.19 7.22 -5.69
C VAL A 231 -1.06 6.51 -4.34
N TYR A 232 -2.19 6.08 -3.77
CA TYR A 232 -2.21 5.26 -2.57
C TYR A 232 -3.21 4.12 -2.69
N GLY A 233 -3.08 3.13 -1.81
CA GLY A 233 -4.02 2.05 -1.61
C GLY A 233 -3.74 1.31 -0.32
N VAL A 234 -4.66 0.42 0.07
CA VAL A 234 -4.54 -0.41 1.26
C VAL A 234 -4.64 -1.88 0.86
N TYR A 235 -3.59 -2.64 1.10
CA TYR A 235 -3.60 -4.09 0.89
C TYR A 235 -4.38 -4.78 2.00
N LEU A 236 -5.44 -5.46 1.62
CA LEU A 236 -6.29 -6.23 2.52
C LEU A 236 -5.72 -7.64 2.69
N LEU A 237 -5.20 -7.95 3.87
CA LEU A 237 -4.58 -9.25 4.16
C LEU A 237 -5.55 -10.42 3.99
N GLU A 238 -6.83 -10.18 4.29
CA GLU A 238 -7.89 -11.19 4.23
C GLU A 238 -8.32 -11.55 2.80
N THR A 239 -8.35 -10.57 1.88
CA THR A 239 -8.79 -10.77 0.49
C THR A 239 -7.65 -10.72 -0.53
N ARG A 240 -6.46 -10.29 -0.11
CA ARG A 240 -5.28 -10.06 -0.97
C ARG A 240 -5.47 -8.93 -2.00
N GLN A 241 -6.56 -8.19 -1.92
CA GLN A 241 -6.86 -7.07 -2.80
C GLN A 241 -6.21 -5.78 -2.28
N VAL A 242 -5.76 -4.94 -3.18
CA VAL A 242 -5.50 -3.54 -2.89
C VAL A 242 -6.81 -2.77 -3.03
N TRP A 243 -7.16 -2.02 -2.02
CA TRP A 243 -8.46 -1.36 -1.91
C TRP A 243 -8.32 0.13 -1.55
N THR A 244 -9.26 0.92 -2.03
CA THR A 244 -9.58 2.28 -1.55
C THR A 244 -11.10 2.45 -1.54
N PRO A 245 -11.66 3.41 -0.78
CA PRO A 245 -13.11 3.63 -0.76
C PRO A 245 -13.69 4.10 -2.12
N PHE A 246 -12.84 4.49 -3.07
CA PHE A 246 -13.22 4.89 -4.43
C PHE A 246 -12.96 3.82 -5.50
N ALA A 247 -12.55 2.62 -5.11
CA ALA A 247 -12.16 1.57 -6.05
C ALA A 247 -13.29 1.16 -7.02
N SER A 248 -14.55 1.19 -6.56
CA SER A 248 -15.73 0.87 -7.38
C SER A 248 -15.98 1.91 -8.48
N GLU A 249 -15.61 3.16 -8.27
CA GLU A 249 -15.79 4.27 -9.23
C GLU A 249 -14.72 4.27 -10.33
N MET A 250 -13.59 3.58 -10.10
CA MET A 250 -12.40 3.56 -10.95
C MET A 250 -12.19 2.23 -11.69
N ASN A 251 -13.24 1.62 -12.23
CA ASN A 251 -13.17 0.36 -12.98
C ASN A 251 -12.42 -0.78 -12.25
N GLY A 252 -12.63 -0.90 -10.94
CA GLY A 252 -11.99 -1.92 -10.11
C GLY A 252 -10.52 -1.65 -9.76
N SER A 253 -10.02 -0.44 -10.00
CA SER A 253 -8.69 0.00 -9.60
C SER A 253 -8.63 0.19 -8.08
N GLY A 254 -7.78 -0.56 -7.41
CA GLY A 254 -7.57 -0.42 -5.96
C GLY A 254 -6.70 0.77 -5.59
N LEU A 255 -5.77 1.19 -6.48
CA LEU A 255 -4.91 2.36 -6.29
C LEU A 255 -5.60 3.61 -6.83
N THR A 256 -5.54 4.72 -6.08
CA THR A 256 -6.16 5.99 -6.45
C THR A 256 -5.25 7.19 -6.11
N PRO A 257 -5.33 8.32 -6.84
CA PRO A 257 -4.64 9.54 -6.46
C PRO A 257 -5.06 10.04 -5.08
N ALA A 258 -4.10 10.55 -4.31
CA ALA A 258 -4.39 11.17 -3.02
C ALA A 258 -5.18 12.48 -3.20
N PRO A 259 -6.05 12.83 -2.23
CA PRO A 259 -6.71 14.12 -2.20
C PRO A 259 -5.71 15.28 -2.34
N ARG A 260 -6.15 16.37 -2.98
CA ARG A 260 -5.26 17.52 -3.25
C ARG A 260 -5.33 18.60 -2.17
N ASP A 261 -6.45 18.66 -1.46
CA ASP A 261 -6.80 19.72 -0.53
C ASP A 261 -7.69 19.22 0.62
N ALA A 262 -8.07 20.12 1.51
CA ALA A 262 -8.89 19.82 2.68
C ALA A 262 -10.28 19.26 2.29
N ASP A 263 -10.90 19.77 1.23
CA ASP A 263 -12.20 19.30 0.77
C ASP A 263 -12.13 17.87 0.22
N GLY A 264 -11.06 17.55 -0.50
CA GLY A 264 -10.77 16.19 -0.94
C GLY A 264 -10.57 15.22 0.22
N PHE A 265 -9.87 15.64 1.29
CA PHE A 265 -9.73 14.83 2.51
C PHE A 265 -11.04 14.70 3.29
N ALA A 266 -11.90 15.73 3.31
CA ALA A 266 -13.22 15.62 3.90
C ALA A 266 -14.07 14.57 3.16
N LYS A 267 -14.10 14.61 1.82
CA LYS A 267 -14.77 13.60 0.98
C LYS A 267 -14.20 12.20 1.18
N LEU A 268 -12.87 12.07 1.28
CA LEU A 268 -12.24 10.80 1.60
C LEU A 268 -12.72 10.26 2.94
N GLY A 269 -12.77 11.10 3.98
CA GLY A 269 -13.28 10.72 5.30
C GLY A 269 -14.73 10.22 5.24
N ASP A 270 -15.60 10.90 4.48
CA ASP A 270 -16.99 10.47 4.28
C ASP A 270 -17.06 9.13 3.53
N ALA A 271 -16.29 8.97 2.46
CA ALA A 271 -16.24 7.73 1.69
C ALA A 271 -15.73 6.53 2.54
N ILE A 272 -14.72 6.75 3.39
CA ILE A 272 -14.23 5.74 4.34
C ILE A 272 -15.37 5.29 5.27
N LEU A 273 -16.04 6.23 5.94
CA LEU A 273 -17.04 5.91 6.96
C LEU A 273 -18.32 5.29 6.40
N HIS A 274 -18.65 5.58 5.13
CA HIS A 274 -19.81 4.98 4.46
C HIS A 274 -19.45 3.70 3.67
N SER A 275 -18.18 3.31 3.61
CA SER A 275 -17.78 2.05 2.98
C SER A 275 -18.33 0.85 3.75
N ASP A 276 -18.64 -0.24 3.04
CA ASP A 276 -19.09 -1.50 3.64
C ASP A 276 -18.10 -2.01 4.69
N ARG A 277 -16.82 -1.74 4.51
CA ARG A 277 -15.74 -2.11 5.43
C ARG A 277 -15.94 -1.51 6.82
N ILE A 278 -16.21 -0.22 6.90
CA ILE A 278 -16.45 0.47 8.18
C ILE A 278 -17.89 0.24 8.67
N ALA A 279 -18.86 0.33 7.75
CA ALA A 279 -20.27 0.13 8.09
C ALA A 279 -20.55 -1.24 8.73
N SER A 280 -19.87 -2.29 8.27
CA SER A 280 -20.01 -3.64 8.86
C SER A 280 -19.48 -3.75 10.30
N LEU A 281 -18.48 -2.94 10.65
CA LEU A 281 -17.91 -2.90 12.00
C LEU A 281 -18.83 -2.18 13.00
N ILE A 282 -19.50 -1.12 12.52
CA ILE A 282 -20.35 -0.25 13.36
C ILE A 282 -21.80 -0.72 13.42
N LYS A 283 -22.30 -1.41 12.37
CA LYS A 283 -23.66 -1.94 12.32
C LYS A 283 -23.83 -3.30 12.97
N ARG A 284 -22.78 -4.00 13.38
CA ARG A 284 -22.89 -5.22 14.17
C ARG A 284 -23.60 -4.88 15.48
N LYS A 285 -24.88 -5.26 15.57
CA LYS A 285 -25.56 -5.38 16.87
C LYS A 285 -24.89 -6.53 17.61
N ASP A 286 -24.44 -6.24 18.83
CA ASP A 286 -24.00 -7.24 19.79
C ASP A 286 -25.04 -8.36 20.00
#